data_c0167e6f8250edc3fe2cc1619b228a95
#
_entry.id   c0167e6f8250edc3fe2cc1619b228a95
#
_cell.length_a   1.000
_cell.length_b   1.000
_cell.length_c   1.000
_cell.angle_alpha   90.00
_cell.angle_beta   90.00
_cell.angle_gamma   90.00
#
_symmetry.space_group_name_H-M   'P 1'
#
loop_
_entity.id
_entity.type
_entity.pdbx_description
1 polymer ?
#
loop_
_entity_poly.entity_id
_entity_poly.type
_entity_poly.pdbx_seq_one_letter_code
_entity_poly.pdbx_strand_id
1 'polypeptide(L)'
;MSTIQSGLLPRVSRLYTRYPVSSLITFLRNVITMMNKNEAFPTPSPSLEVMKSVIDDLQVKAAAALNRGRVEVAARRAAQVEVLALARQLGNYVESNCGGSVEVLLSSGFDAQRAASPPQLPARPINPSFTDGETSGAMFLRFSGDGSGNTRNYSVQYAENISGPWIDRGITSNTKVEISGLTPGKVYFGRARAHSAAGSSDWSGVAARMAT
;
A
#
# COMPACT_ATOMS: atom_id res chain seq x y z
N MET A 1 3.86 -31.47 21.96
CA MET A 1 4.79 -30.83 20.99
C MET A 1 4.02 -29.73 20.28
N SER A 2 4.19 -28.49 20.74
CA SER A 2 3.53 -27.33 20.14
C SER A 2 4.25 -26.92 18.87
N THR A 3 3.56 -27.01 17.76
CA THR A 3 4.04 -26.53 16.47
C THR A 3 4.13 -25.00 16.55
N ILE A 4 5.33 -24.46 16.62
CA ILE A 4 5.58 -23.04 16.51
C ILE A 4 5.25 -22.66 15.06
N GLN A 5 4.04 -22.14 14.83
CA GLN A 5 3.77 -21.40 13.60
C GLN A 5 4.68 -20.18 13.62
N SER A 6 5.61 -20.09 12.69
CA SER A 6 6.40 -18.90 12.40
C SER A 6 5.52 -17.81 11.78
N GLY A 7 4.50 -17.38 12.56
CA GLY A 7 3.68 -16.24 12.23
C GLY A 7 4.42 -14.95 12.60
N LEU A 8 4.39 -13.97 11.72
CA LEU A 8 4.82 -12.60 12.04
C LEU A 8 4.14 -12.18 13.34
N LEU A 9 4.92 -11.69 14.31
CA LEU A 9 4.36 -11.16 15.58
C LEU A 9 3.29 -10.11 15.26
N PRO A 10 2.14 -10.14 15.96
CA PRO A 10 1.08 -9.18 15.72
C PRO A 10 1.58 -7.76 16.00
N ARG A 11 1.23 -6.82 15.14
CA ARG A 11 1.60 -5.41 15.25
C ARG A 11 0.35 -4.56 15.36
N VAL A 12 0.48 -3.45 16.07
CA VAL A 12 -0.57 -2.43 16.16
C VAL A 12 -0.72 -1.71 14.83
N SER A 13 -1.95 -1.60 14.35
CA SER A 13 -2.27 -0.79 13.18
C SER A 13 -2.02 0.69 13.47
N ARG A 14 -1.26 1.36 12.61
CA ARG A 14 -0.96 2.80 12.73
C ARG A 14 -1.96 3.68 11.96
N LEU A 15 -3.11 3.16 11.55
CA LEU A 15 -4.12 3.91 10.80
C LEU A 15 -4.65 5.11 11.56
N TYR A 16 -4.68 5.07 12.88
CA TYR A 16 -5.10 6.18 13.74
C TYR A 16 -4.29 7.47 13.51
N THR A 17 -3.09 7.38 12.97
CA THR A 17 -2.27 8.57 12.63
C THR A 17 -2.88 9.43 11.53
N ARG A 18 -3.84 8.88 10.77
CA ARG A 18 -4.56 9.56 9.68
C ARG A 18 -5.94 10.04 10.10
N TYR A 19 -6.36 9.77 11.32
CA TYR A 19 -7.70 10.15 11.79
C TYR A 19 -7.83 11.67 11.94
N PRO A 20 -9.01 12.22 11.65
CA PRO A 20 -9.38 13.56 12.08
C PRO A 20 -9.22 13.68 13.61
N VAL A 21 -8.95 14.88 14.09
CA VAL A 21 -8.67 15.11 15.54
C VAL A 21 -9.77 14.56 16.44
N SER A 22 -11.04 14.78 16.09
CA SER A 22 -12.18 14.25 16.85
C SER A 22 -12.20 12.73 16.94
N SER A 23 -11.99 12.06 15.80
CA SER A 23 -11.93 10.59 15.73
C SER A 23 -10.72 10.04 16.47
N LEU A 24 -9.58 10.73 16.41
CA LEU A 24 -8.37 10.36 17.13
C LEU A 24 -8.61 10.41 18.65
N ILE A 25 -9.24 11.48 19.16
CA ILE A 25 -9.58 11.62 20.58
C ILE A 25 -10.50 10.48 21.03
N THR A 26 -11.57 10.20 20.27
CA THR A 26 -12.51 9.12 20.58
C THR A 26 -11.81 7.76 20.60
N PHE A 27 -10.98 7.48 19.60
CA PHE A 27 -10.21 6.24 19.49
C PHE A 27 -9.29 6.06 20.71
N LEU A 28 -8.48 7.07 21.03
CA LEU A 28 -7.53 6.97 22.15
C LEU A 28 -8.21 6.89 23.52
N ARG A 29 -9.36 7.52 23.71
CA ARG A 29 -10.17 7.34 24.92
C ARG A 29 -10.70 5.92 25.05
N ASN A 30 -11.10 5.30 23.95
CA ASN A 30 -11.46 3.89 23.94
C ASN A 30 -10.27 3.01 24.35
N VAL A 31 -9.07 3.26 23.79
CA VAL A 31 -7.84 2.54 24.18
C VAL A 31 -7.57 2.67 25.68
N ILE A 32 -7.66 3.87 26.25
CA ILE A 32 -7.48 4.08 27.69
C ILE A 32 -8.51 3.26 28.50
N THR A 33 -9.76 3.24 28.06
CA THR A 33 -10.82 2.49 28.74
C THR A 33 -10.56 0.99 28.70
N MET A 34 -10.15 0.45 27.56
CA MET A 34 -9.88 -0.98 27.38
C MET A 34 -8.60 -1.43 28.08
N MET A 35 -7.61 -0.55 28.22
CA MET A 35 -6.37 -0.83 28.95
C MET A 35 -6.51 -0.65 30.47
N ASN A 36 -7.54 0.08 30.94
CA ASN A 36 -7.74 0.30 32.36
C ASN A 36 -8.09 -1.03 33.07
N LYS A 37 -7.25 -1.44 34.00
CA LYS A 37 -7.36 -2.73 34.74
C LYS A 37 -7.26 -3.97 33.81
N ASN A 38 -6.60 -3.85 32.67
CA ASN A 38 -6.35 -4.99 31.81
C ASN A 38 -5.13 -5.77 32.34
N GLU A 39 -5.34 -7.00 32.77
CA GLU A 39 -4.30 -7.86 33.34
C GLU A 39 -3.14 -8.14 32.36
N ALA A 40 -3.39 -8.12 31.08
CA ALA A 40 -2.35 -8.30 30.06
C ALA A 40 -1.40 -7.10 29.97
N PHE A 41 -1.81 -5.92 30.46
CA PHE A 41 -1.05 -4.66 30.35
C PHE A 41 -0.97 -3.93 31.72
N PRO A 42 -0.32 -4.52 32.74
CA PRO A 42 -0.37 -4.00 34.13
C PRO A 42 0.36 -2.67 34.30
N THR A 43 1.39 -2.40 33.47
CA THR A 43 2.25 -1.20 33.62
C THR A 43 2.40 -0.48 32.27
N PRO A 44 1.32 0.16 31.77
CA PRO A 44 1.37 0.82 30.46
C PRO A 44 2.39 1.96 30.44
N SER A 45 3.15 2.03 29.34
CA SER A 45 4.13 3.07 29.09
C SER A 45 3.84 3.73 27.74
N PRO A 46 3.50 5.05 27.71
CA PRO A 46 3.28 5.96 28.84
C PRO A 46 2.09 5.55 29.72
N SER A 47 2.01 6.11 30.96
CA SER A 47 0.88 5.82 31.85
C SER A 47 -0.44 6.33 31.27
N LEU A 48 -1.53 5.64 31.60
CA LEU A 48 -2.86 6.03 31.12
C LEU A 48 -3.29 7.43 31.59
N GLU A 49 -2.77 7.87 32.73
CA GLU A 49 -3.03 9.22 33.26
C GLU A 49 -2.36 10.29 32.39
N VAL A 50 -1.10 10.08 31.99
CA VAL A 50 -0.40 10.96 31.07
C VAL A 50 -1.12 10.99 29.72
N MET A 51 -1.51 9.84 29.20
CA MET A 51 -2.29 9.77 27.95
C MET A 51 -3.59 10.56 28.03
N LYS A 52 -4.33 10.41 29.15
CA LYS A 52 -5.58 11.16 29.37
C LYS A 52 -5.34 12.67 29.35
N SER A 53 -4.32 13.14 30.09
CA SER A 53 -3.98 14.57 30.21
C SER A 53 -3.68 15.19 28.83
N VAL A 54 -2.85 14.54 28.00
CA VAL A 54 -2.50 15.10 26.67
C VAL A 54 -3.67 15.02 25.68
N ILE A 55 -4.56 14.04 25.81
CA ILE A 55 -5.78 13.96 24.99
C ILE A 55 -6.75 15.08 25.36
N ASP A 56 -6.91 15.37 26.66
CA ASP A 56 -7.76 16.45 27.13
C ASP A 56 -7.20 17.82 26.70
N ASP A 57 -5.87 18.03 26.76
CA ASP A 57 -5.22 19.22 26.23
C ASP A 57 -5.44 19.39 24.71
N LEU A 58 -5.29 18.30 23.95
CA LEU A 58 -5.59 18.31 22.52
C LEU A 58 -7.05 18.70 22.25
N GLN A 59 -7.99 18.21 23.06
CA GLN A 59 -9.41 18.56 22.91
C GLN A 59 -9.66 20.06 23.15
N VAL A 60 -9.06 20.64 24.18
CA VAL A 60 -9.17 22.07 24.49
C VAL A 60 -8.59 22.90 23.32
N LYS A 61 -7.38 22.56 22.86
CA LYS A 61 -6.74 23.26 21.75
C LYS A 61 -7.48 23.08 20.42
N ALA A 62 -8.12 21.92 20.21
CA ALA A 62 -8.97 21.69 19.06
C ALA A 62 -10.22 22.59 19.06
N ALA A 63 -10.84 22.75 20.23
CA ALA A 63 -11.98 23.66 20.38
C ALA A 63 -11.57 25.13 20.14
N ALA A 64 -10.45 25.57 20.72
CA ALA A 64 -9.93 26.92 20.48
C ALA A 64 -9.60 27.19 19.01
N ALA A 65 -9.11 26.21 18.27
CA ALA A 65 -8.76 26.34 16.85
C ALA A 65 -9.96 26.43 15.90
N LEU A 66 -11.20 26.29 16.37
CA LEU A 66 -12.41 26.47 15.54
C LEU A 66 -12.52 27.90 14.99
N ASN A 67 -12.01 28.88 15.71
CA ASN A 67 -11.99 30.29 15.28
C ASN A 67 -10.91 30.60 14.22
N ARG A 68 -10.17 29.58 13.74
CA ARG A 68 -9.14 29.66 12.69
C ARG A 68 -8.00 30.65 12.93
N GLY A 69 -7.73 31.04 14.17
CA GLY A 69 -6.55 31.81 14.54
C GLY A 69 -5.28 31.04 14.22
N ARG A 70 -4.25 31.70 13.69
CA ARG A 70 -2.99 31.02 13.28
C ARG A 70 -2.27 30.39 14.46
N VAL A 71 -2.32 31.05 15.63
CA VAL A 71 -1.68 30.58 16.86
C VAL A 71 -2.41 29.34 17.40
N GLU A 72 -3.73 29.37 17.45
CA GLU A 72 -4.57 28.27 17.94
C GLU A 72 -4.45 27.04 17.02
N VAL A 73 -4.39 27.25 15.71
CA VAL A 73 -4.15 26.17 14.74
C VAL A 73 -2.76 25.55 14.92
N ALA A 74 -1.74 26.39 15.17
CA ALA A 74 -0.38 25.90 15.43
C ALA A 74 -0.30 25.13 16.75
N ALA A 75 -0.93 25.63 17.84
CA ALA A 75 -1.01 24.97 19.14
C ALA A 75 -1.72 23.61 19.06
N ARG A 76 -2.84 23.54 18.32
CA ARG A 76 -3.55 22.27 18.08
C ARG A 76 -2.66 21.27 17.33
N ARG A 77 -1.92 21.71 16.28
CA ARG A 77 -1.00 20.83 15.53
C ARG A 77 0.11 20.29 16.42
N ALA A 78 0.71 21.13 17.25
CA ALA A 78 1.75 20.72 18.20
C ALA A 78 1.22 19.65 19.18
N ALA A 79 0.05 19.88 19.81
CA ALA A 79 -0.59 18.92 20.69
C ALA A 79 -0.94 17.60 19.97
N GLN A 80 -1.40 17.66 18.72
CA GLN A 80 -1.66 16.46 17.92
C GLN A 80 -0.39 15.63 17.67
N VAL A 81 0.74 16.26 17.41
CA VAL A 81 2.03 15.58 17.23
C VAL A 81 2.45 14.88 18.52
N GLU A 82 2.31 15.56 19.67
CA GLU A 82 2.62 15.01 20.98
C GLU A 82 1.74 13.78 21.31
N VAL A 83 0.42 13.90 21.16
CA VAL A 83 -0.52 12.80 21.37
C VAL A 83 -0.18 11.60 20.48
N LEU A 84 0.15 11.83 19.19
CA LEU A 84 0.54 10.77 18.29
C LEU A 84 1.87 10.11 18.67
N ALA A 85 2.83 10.86 19.20
CA ALA A 85 4.09 10.31 19.70
C ALA A 85 3.86 9.37 20.89
N LEU A 86 3.09 9.80 21.86
CA LEU A 86 2.74 9.00 23.05
C LEU A 86 1.87 7.78 22.67
N ALA A 87 0.93 7.93 21.73
CA ALA A 87 0.13 6.83 21.23
C ALA A 87 0.98 5.77 20.54
N ARG A 88 2.06 6.17 19.83
CA ARG A 88 3.04 5.23 19.25
C ARG A 88 3.81 4.48 20.33
N GLN A 89 4.24 5.16 21.40
CA GLN A 89 4.93 4.52 22.52
C GLN A 89 4.02 3.49 23.20
N LEU A 90 2.75 3.86 23.47
CA LEU A 90 1.76 2.94 24.04
C LEU A 90 1.51 1.74 23.11
N GLY A 91 1.41 1.96 21.81
CA GLY A 91 1.29 0.88 20.83
C GLY A 91 2.51 -0.06 20.80
N ASN A 92 3.73 0.47 20.94
CA ASN A 92 4.94 -0.35 21.05
C ASN A 92 4.94 -1.18 22.35
N TYR A 93 4.49 -0.60 23.45
CA TYR A 93 4.31 -1.32 24.71
C TYR A 93 3.33 -2.50 24.54
N VAL A 94 2.18 -2.28 23.89
CA VAL A 94 1.20 -3.32 23.60
C VAL A 94 1.81 -4.43 22.72
N GLU A 95 2.54 -4.07 21.65
CA GLU A 95 3.23 -5.05 20.78
C GLU A 95 4.23 -5.91 21.56
N SER A 96 4.95 -5.32 22.49
CA SER A 96 5.97 -6.02 23.30
C SER A 96 5.36 -6.95 24.36
N ASN A 97 4.16 -6.64 24.85
CA ASN A 97 3.53 -7.36 25.97
C ASN A 97 2.35 -8.27 25.55
N CYS A 98 1.95 -8.26 24.26
CA CYS A 98 0.83 -9.11 23.80
C CYS A 98 1.20 -10.60 23.66
N GLY A 99 2.45 -11.00 23.94
CA GLY A 99 2.87 -12.40 23.90
C GLY A 99 2.68 -13.09 22.55
N GLY A 100 2.61 -12.34 21.45
CA GLY A 100 2.35 -12.88 20.11
C GLY A 100 0.87 -13.22 19.84
N SER A 101 -0.05 -12.90 20.76
CA SER A 101 -1.49 -13.13 20.60
C SER A 101 -2.19 -11.89 20.03
N VAL A 102 -2.90 -12.07 18.90
CA VAL A 102 -3.76 -11.01 18.33
C VAL A 102 -4.93 -10.68 19.25
N GLU A 103 -5.49 -11.67 19.95
CA GLU A 103 -6.58 -11.46 20.92
C GLU A 103 -6.16 -10.53 22.04
N VAL A 104 -4.98 -10.81 22.63
CA VAL A 104 -4.42 -9.96 23.68
C VAL A 104 -4.15 -8.55 23.15
N LEU A 105 -3.61 -8.40 21.95
CA LEU A 105 -3.42 -7.08 21.34
C LEU A 105 -4.75 -6.34 21.18
N LEU A 106 -5.78 -6.98 20.67
CA LEU A 106 -7.10 -6.37 20.46
C LEU A 106 -7.77 -5.99 21.79
N SER A 107 -7.50 -6.71 22.90
CA SER A 107 -8.01 -6.37 24.22
C SER A 107 -7.53 -5.02 24.74
N SER A 108 -6.45 -4.47 24.16
CA SER A 108 -5.95 -3.12 24.46
C SER A 108 -6.79 -1.99 23.85
N GLY A 109 -7.70 -2.31 22.93
CA GLY A 109 -8.45 -1.33 22.15
C GLY A 109 -7.71 -0.79 20.91
N PHE A 110 -6.46 -1.21 20.68
CA PHE A 110 -5.79 -0.97 19.41
C PHE A 110 -6.23 -1.99 18.36
N ASP A 111 -6.28 -1.55 17.11
CA ASP A 111 -6.47 -2.46 15.97
C ASP A 111 -5.17 -3.20 15.66
N ALA A 112 -5.28 -4.48 15.28
CA ALA A 112 -4.16 -5.23 14.76
C ALA A 112 -3.86 -4.86 13.30
N GLN A 113 -2.58 -4.77 12.96
CA GLN A 113 -2.18 -4.62 11.57
C GLN A 113 -2.57 -5.88 10.80
N ARG A 114 -3.31 -5.69 9.69
CA ARG A 114 -3.63 -6.82 8.80
C ARG A 114 -2.32 -7.41 8.28
N ALA A 115 -2.20 -8.73 8.38
CA ALA A 115 -1.08 -9.44 7.75
C ALA A 115 -1.04 -9.10 6.26
N ALA A 116 0.16 -8.84 5.74
CA ALA A 116 0.32 -8.66 4.30
C ALA A 116 -0.10 -9.93 3.59
N SER A 117 -0.99 -9.82 2.61
CA SER A 117 -1.31 -10.95 1.75
C SER A 117 -0.05 -11.43 1.04
N PRO A 118 0.19 -12.74 0.94
CA PRO A 118 1.31 -13.25 0.17
C PRO A 118 1.30 -12.67 -1.25
N PRO A 119 2.46 -12.33 -1.81
CA PRO A 119 2.52 -11.87 -3.19
C PRO A 119 1.91 -12.93 -4.11
N GLN A 120 1.01 -12.51 -4.99
CA GLN A 120 0.39 -13.36 -5.98
C GLN A 120 1.00 -13.10 -7.36
N LEU A 121 1.09 -14.14 -8.19
CA LEU A 121 1.45 -13.99 -9.59
C LEU A 121 0.41 -13.08 -10.27
N PRO A 122 0.85 -12.15 -11.12
CA PRO A 122 -0.07 -11.31 -11.86
C PRO A 122 -0.75 -12.14 -12.97
N ALA A 123 -1.97 -11.78 -13.31
CA ALA A 123 -2.59 -12.35 -14.49
C ALA A 123 -1.92 -11.77 -15.76
N ARG A 124 -2.00 -12.50 -16.85
CA ARG A 124 -1.45 -12.07 -18.13
C ARG A 124 -2.18 -10.83 -18.64
N PRO A 125 -1.48 -9.88 -19.28
CA PRO A 125 -2.12 -8.76 -19.95
C PRO A 125 -3.09 -9.25 -21.04
N ILE A 126 -4.17 -8.51 -21.25
CA ILE A 126 -5.24 -8.83 -22.19
C ILE A 126 -5.36 -7.75 -23.27
N ASN A 127 -6.06 -8.08 -24.36
CA ASN A 127 -6.37 -7.17 -25.46
C ASN A 127 -5.14 -6.46 -26.07
N PRO A 128 -4.05 -7.17 -26.39
CA PRO A 128 -2.93 -6.53 -27.06
C PRO A 128 -3.37 -6.07 -28.46
N SER A 129 -2.99 -4.85 -28.81
CA SER A 129 -3.29 -4.25 -30.11
C SER A 129 -2.19 -3.28 -30.51
N PHE A 130 -1.96 -3.15 -31.81
CA PHE A 130 -1.10 -2.12 -32.37
C PHE A 130 -1.92 -0.93 -32.89
N THR A 131 -1.41 0.27 -32.69
CA THR A 131 -1.87 1.50 -33.36
C THR A 131 -0.69 2.18 -34.02
N ASP A 132 -0.93 3.03 -35.02
CA ASP A 132 0.12 3.77 -35.69
C ASP A 132 0.86 4.68 -34.70
N GLY A 133 2.16 4.82 -34.91
CA GLY A 133 3.02 5.77 -34.23
C GLY A 133 2.89 7.18 -34.79
N GLU A 134 3.67 8.10 -34.24
CA GLU A 134 3.71 9.49 -34.70
C GLU A 134 4.58 9.67 -35.94
N THR A 135 5.46 8.71 -36.24
CA THR A 135 6.41 8.72 -37.35
C THR A 135 6.35 7.43 -38.08
N SER A 136 6.69 7.46 -39.42
CA SER A 136 6.83 6.26 -40.22
C SER A 136 7.85 5.29 -39.63
N GLY A 137 7.51 4.01 -39.58
CA GLY A 137 8.30 2.98 -38.92
C GLY A 137 8.18 2.95 -37.41
N ALA A 138 7.18 3.63 -36.85
CA ALA A 138 6.85 3.54 -35.41
C ALA A 138 5.42 3.03 -35.24
N MET A 139 5.20 2.21 -34.20
CA MET A 139 3.87 1.73 -33.77
C MET A 139 3.77 1.73 -32.24
N PHE A 140 2.57 1.93 -31.72
CA PHE A 140 2.30 1.74 -30.30
C PHE A 140 1.68 0.37 -30.07
N LEU A 141 2.33 -0.46 -29.26
CA LEU A 141 1.70 -1.62 -28.67
C LEU A 141 0.90 -1.19 -27.43
N ARG A 142 -0.40 -1.48 -27.43
CA ARG A 142 -1.32 -1.23 -26.31
C ARG A 142 -1.83 -2.54 -25.78
N PHE A 143 -2.04 -2.62 -24.47
CA PHE A 143 -2.65 -3.77 -23.82
C PHE A 143 -3.33 -3.31 -22.54
N SER A 144 -4.19 -4.12 -21.97
CA SER A 144 -4.81 -3.87 -20.67
C SER A 144 -4.13 -4.71 -19.60
N GLY A 145 -3.90 -4.13 -18.43
CA GLY A 145 -3.47 -4.88 -17.26
C GLY A 145 -4.63 -5.73 -16.70
N ASP A 146 -4.31 -6.59 -15.76
CA ASP A 146 -5.24 -7.52 -15.12
C ASP A 146 -6.20 -6.86 -14.09
N GLY A 147 -5.97 -5.58 -13.76
CA GLY A 147 -6.77 -4.86 -12.77
C GLY A 147 -6.57 -5.32 -11.31
N SER A 148 -5.72 -6.31 -11.05
CA SER A 148 -5.52 -6.88 -9.71
C SER A 148 -4.77 -5.96 -8.74
N GLY A 149 -4.11 -4.92 -9.24
CA GLY A 149 -3.24 -4.04 -8.46
C GLY A 149 -1.91 -4.69 -8.02
N ASN A 150 -1.67 -5.95 -8.36
CA ASN A 150 -0.46 -6.68 -8.00
C ASN A 150 0.69 -6.45 -9.00
N THR A 151 0.37 -6.02 -10.21
CA THR A 151 1.34 -5.78 -11.28
C THR A 151 2.17 -4.53 -10.98
N ARG A 152 3.50 -4.66 -11.08
CA ARG A 152 4.46 -3.55 -10.89
C ARG A 152 4.93 -2.97 -12.22
N ASN A 153 5.20 -3.82 -13.18
CA ASN A 153 5.68 -3.45 -14.51
C ASN A 153 5.39 -4.55 -15.53
N TYR A 154 5.70 -4.28 -16.79
CA TYR A 154 5.47 -5.17 -17.93
C TYR A 154 6.76 -5.32 -18.73
N SER A 155 7.03 -6.52 -19.25
CA SER A 155 7.97 -6.74 -20.36
C SER A 155 7.21 -6.75 -21.67
N VAL A 156 7.77 -6.11 -22.68
CA VAL A 156 7.21 -6.03 -24.04
C VAL A 156 8.19 -6.63 -25.02
N GLN A 157 7.68 -7.47 -25.91
CA GLN A 157 8.45 -8.06 -27.00
C GLN A 157 7.73 -7.87 -28.32
N TYR A 158 8.52 -7.76 -29.40
CA TYR A 158 8.02 -7.73 -30.76
C TYR A 158 8.87 -8.63 -31.68
N ALA A 159 8.34 -9.02 -32.82
CA ALA A 159 9.02 -9.86 -33.79
C ALA A 159 8.49 -9.61 -35.21
N GLU A 160 9.27 -9.93 -36.27
CA GLU A 160 8.82 -9.96 -37.65
C GLU A 160 8.08 -11.27 -37.98
N ASN A 161 8.23 -12.31 -37.18
CA ASN A 161 7.55 -13.58 -37.33
C ASN A 161 6.91 -14.01 -36.02
N ILE A 162 5.71 -14.58 -36.04
CA ILE A 162 4.99 -15.05 -34.87
C ILE A 162 5.76 -16.14 -34.10
N SER A 163 6.60 -16.91 -34.79
CA SER A 163 7.46 -17.90 -34.13
C SER A 163 8.76 -17.33 -33.59
N GLY A 164 9.03 -16.04 -33.81
CA GLY A 164 10.25 -15.37 -33.38
C GLY A 164 11.34 -15.33 -34.46
N PRO A 165 12.54 -14.88 -34.16
CA PRO A 165 13.00 -14.48 -32.83
C PRO A 165 12.27 -13.26 -32.27
N TRP A 166 12.01 -13.28 -30.96
CA TRP A 166 11.38 -12.17 -30.24
C TRP A 166 12.44 -11.18 -29.76
N ILE A 167 12.26 -9.91 -30.10
CA ILE A 167 13.12 -8.80 -29.70
C ILE A 167 12.53 -8.18 -28.45
N ASP A 168 13.32 -8.05 -27.40
CA ASP A 168 12.90 -7.40 -26.14
C ASP A 168 12.94 -5.88 -26.29
N ARG A 169 11.80 -5.23 -26.03
CA ARG A 169 11.70 -3.76 -26.00
C ARG A 169 12.02 -3.19 -24.62
N GLY A 170 12.16 -4.06 -23.62
CA GLY A 170 12.45 -3.69 -22.24
C GLY A 170 11.25 -3.72 -21.31
N ILE A 171 11.45 -3.15 -20.12
CA ILE A 171 10.48 -3.11 -19.03
C ILE A 171 9.84 -1.72 -18.95
N THR A 172 8.52 -1.69 -18.74
CA THR A 172 7.74 -0.46 -18.64
C THR A 172 6.65 -0.57 -17.57
N SER A 173 6.26 0.55 -16.99
CA SER A 173 5.05 0.65 -16.15
C SER A 173 3.80 1.02 -16.95
N ASN A 174 3.97 1.41 -18.21
CA ASN A 174 2.89 1.86 -19.07
C ASN A 174 2.26 0.71 -19.85
N THR A 175 0.98 0.79 -20.13
CA THR A 175 0.22 -0.13 -20.98
C THR A 175 0.17 0.31 -22.45
N LYS A 176 0.88 1.37 -22.80
CA LYS A 176 1.11 1.88 -24.15
C LYS A 176 2.61 2.05 -24.33
N VAL A 177 3.20 1.33 -25.28
CA VAL A 177 4.65 1.31 -25.53
C VAL A 177 4.92 1.57 -26.99
N GLU A 178 5.76 2.54 -27.29
CA GLU A 178 6.23 2.81 -28.64
C GLU A 178 7.32 1.82 -29.04
N ILE A 179 7.17 1.27 -30.23
CA ILE A 179 8.16 0.43 -30.91
C ILE A 179 8.53 1.18 -32.20
N SER A 180 9.76 1.63 -32.29
CA SER A 180 10.29 2.42 -33.40
C SER A 180 11.40 1.67 -34.14
N GLY A 181 11.78 2.16 -35.31
CA GLY A 181 12.80 1.53 -36.18
C GLY A 181 12.28 0.34 -36.94
N LEU A 182 10.96 0.25 -37.08
CA LEU A 182 10.31 -0.78 -37.90
C LEU A 182 10.40 -0.44 -39.39
N THR A 183 10.44 -1.46 -40.24
CA THR A 183 10.43 -1.28 -41.69
C THR A 183 8.97 -1.10 -42.18
N PRO A 184 8.61 0.03 -42.79
CA PRO A 184 7.28 0.21 -43.35
C PRO A 184 6.94 -0.89 -44.37
N GLY A 185 5.68 -1.31 -44.40
CA GLY A 185 5.20 -2.39 -45.26
C GLY A 185 5.41 -3.81 -44.72
N LYS A 186 6.18 -3.99 -43.62
CA LYS A 186 6.32 -5.29 -42.95
C LYS A 186 5.31 -5.46 -41.83
N VAL A 187 4.84 -6.69 -41.61
CA VAL A 187 3.97 -7.07 -40.50
C VAL A 187 4.83 -7.39 -39.26
N TYR A 188 4.46 -6.80 -38.14
CA TYR A 188 5.10 -7.07 -36.87
C TYR A 188 4.10 -7.67 -35.88
N PHE A 189 4.62 -8.51 -35.03
CA PHE A 189 3.91 -9.18 -33.93
C PHE A 189 4.37 -8.62 -32.61
N GLY A 190 3.44 -8.43 -31.67
CA GLY A 190 3.76 -7.88 -30.35
C GLY A 190 3.04 -8.62 -29.23
N ARG A 191 3.70 -8.76 -28.09
CA ARG A 191 3.17 -9.36 -26.87
C ARG A 191 3.72 -8.69 -25.61
N ALA A 192 3.00 -8.83 -24.52
CA ALA A 192 3.40 -8.28 -23.22
C ALA A 192 3.20 -9.33 -22.13
N ARG A 193 3.96 -9.23 -21.04
CA ARG A 193 3.72 -9.97 -19.80
C ARG A 193 3.87 -9.06 -18.60
N ALA A 194 3.13 -9.37 -17.54
CA ALA A 194 3.13 -8.62 -16.29
C ALA A 194 4.15 -9.19 -15.31
N HIS A 195 4.69 -8.34 -14.44
CA HIS A 195 5.58 -8.71 -13.34
C HIS A 195 5.04 -8.21 -12.00
N SER A 196 5.14 -9.05 -10.98
CA SER A 196 4.83 -8.73 -9.59
C SER A 196 6.00 -9.09 -8.67
N ALA A 197 5.82 -8.93 -7.36
CA ALA A 197 6.78 -9.42 -6.37
C ALA A 197 6.85 -10.96 -6.31
N ALA A 198 5.81 -11.66 -6.78
CA ALA A 198 5.76 -13.12 -6.81
C ALA A 198 6.38 -13.73 -8.08
N GLY A 199 6.61 -12.92 -9.11
CA GLY A 199 7.14 -13.39 -10.40
C GLY A 199 6.45 -12.78 -11.61
N SER A 200 6.58 -13.45 -12.74
CA SER A 200 6.03 -13.02 -14.04
C SER A 200 4.80 -13.84 -14.43
N SER A 201 3.87 -13.18 -15.09
CA SER A 201 2.74 -13.87 -15.73
C SER A 201 3.17 -14.64 -17.00
N ASP A 202 2.25 -15.37 -17.56
CA ASP A 202 2.32 -15.79 -18.97
C ASP A 202 2.29 -14.58 -19.90
N TRP A 203 2.69 -14.79 -21.17
CA TRP A 203 2.57 -13.80 -22.22
C TRP A 203 1.10 -13.57 -22.57
N SER A 204 0.76 -12.34 -22.95
CA SER A 204 -0.54 -12.00 -23.55
C SER A 204 -0.78 -12.78 -24.84
N GLY A 205 -1.96 -12.66 -25.41
CA GLY A 205 -2.16 -12.92 -26.83
C GLY A 205 -1.18 -12.11 -27.68
N VAL A 206 -1.06 -12.46 -28.95
CA VAL A 206 -0.19 -11.76 -29.90
C VAL A 206 -1.04 -10.76 -30.70
N ALA A 207 -0.61 -9.50 -30.73
CA ALA A 207 -1.11 -8.51 -31.68
C ALA A 207 -0.30 -8.56 -32.96
N ALA A 208 -0.93 -8.32 -34.12
CA ALA A 208 -0.25 -8.22 -35.38
C ALA A 208 -0.71 -6.98 -36.16
N ARG A 209 0.23 -6.25 -36.80
CA ARG A 209 -0.07 -5.09 -37.63
C ARG A 209 1.10 -4.83 -38.60
N MET A 210 0.77 -4.30 -39.75
CA MET A 210 1.76 -3.80 -40.72
C MET A 210 2.21 -2.39 -40.27
N ALA A 211 3.52 -2.17 -40.25
CA ALA A 211 4.10 -0.86 -40.00
C ALA A 211 3.84 0.08 -41.20
N THR A 212 3.55 1.34 -40.91
CA THR A 212 3.27 2.40 -41.89
C THR A 212 4.41 3.40 -41.96
#